data_b559dc8ff9cef8dcbc94b66ac6ba806c
#
_entry.id   b559dc8ff9cef8dcbc94b66ac6ba806c
#
_cell.length_a   1.000
_cell.length_b   1.000
_cell.length_c   1.000
_cell.angle_alpha   90.00
_cell.angle_beta   90.00
_cell.angle_gamma   90.00
#
_symmetry.space_group_name_H-M   'P 1'
#
loop_
_entity.id
_entity.type
_entity.pdbx_description
1 polymer ?
#
loop_
_entity_poly.entity_id
_entity_poly.type
_entity_poly.pdbx_seq_one_letter_code
_entity_poly.pdbx_strand_id
1 'polypeptide(L)'
;MCFTDVNQTCNDGCVSVLLCFFKVVDGDRLAQAKAVTADKLADPETLETLDKLAEQYSEGERIPACAATDTETANATTSKLQAIEKKHTGNLSRLKKAAGAVFSSRLAHTVEQGERLYSSSEGKVQDEYSRALLRASIDKRDEKAIADAMDKVNASIDAKTKADEERKAQEEAAAAAAAQAQSTPAPQQYSYTPSGSASGSGSG
;
A
#
# COMPACT_ATOMS: atom_id res chain seq x y z
N MET A 1 1.72 14.06 28.27
CA MET A 1 1.10 15.07 29.16
C MET A 1 2.23 15.91 29.73
N CYS A 2 2.60 17.00 29.01
CA CYS A 2 3.60 18.00 29.45
C CYS A 2 2.89 19.32 29.76
N PHE A 3 1.92 19.28 30.67
CA PHE A 3 1.30 20.46 31.24
C PHE A 3 1.40 20.34 32.75
N THR A 4 2.46 20.84 33.30
CA THR A 4 2.50 21.16 34.71
C THR A 4 3.35 22.43 34.90
N ASP A 5 2.66 23.47 35.32
CA ASP A 5 3.15 24.70 35.93
C ASP A 5 4.31 25.47 35.27
N VAL A 6 3.94 26.55 34.60
CA VAL A 6 4.83 27.56 34.02
C VAL A 6 5.68 28.25 35.10
N ASN A 7 5.33 28.16 36.37
CA ASN A 7 6.07 28.78 37.49
C ASN A 7 7.20 27.91 38.08
N GLN A 8 7.17 26.58 37.80
CA GLN A 8 8.21 25.68 38.28
C GLN A 8 9.37 25.55 37.27
N THR A 9 9.15 25.97 36.01
CA THR A 9 10.11 25.89 34.91
C THR A 9 11.20 26.94 34.91
N CYS A 10 11.08 28.03 35.70
CA CYS A 10 12.16 29.03 35.84
C CYS A 10 13.35 28.55 36.66
N ASN A 11 13.17 27.48 37.47
CA ASN A 11 14.26 26.90 38.27
C ASN A 11 14.95 25.71 37.62
N ASP A 12 14.29 25.04 36.61
CA ASP A 12 14.80 23.85 35.91
C ASP A 12 15.10 24.09 34.42
N GLY A 13 15.38 25.31 34.05
CA GLY A 13 16.03 25.62 32.78
C GLY A 13 15.15 25.79 31.57
N CYS A 14 15.23 26.94 30.94
CA CYS A 14 14.67 27.36 29.66
C CYS A 14 14.85 26.37 28.47
N VAL A 15 15.55 25.28 28.67
CA VAL A 15 15.84 24.24 27.64
C VAL A 15 14.73 23.20 27.54
N SER A 16 13.96 23.01 28.63
CA SER A 16 12.94 21.92 28.68
C SER A 16 11.73 22.16 27.78
N VAL A 17 11.31 23.39 27.56
CA VAL A 17 10.11 23.72 26.76
C VAL A 17 10.37 23.55 25.28
N LEU A 18 11.53 23.92 24.77
CA LEU A 18 11.90 23.71 23.35
C LEU A 18 12.09 22.22 23.04
N LEU A 19 12.72 21.46 23.95
CA LEU A 19 12.86 19.99 23.78
C LEU A 19 11.52 19.25 23.80
N CYS A 20 10.55 19.68 24.64
CA CYS A 20 9.22 19.07 24.66
C CYS A 20 8.43 19.34 23.36
N PHE A 21 8.51 20.55 22.81
CA PHE A 21 7.77 20.88 21.58
C PHE A 21 8.31 20.13 20.36
N PHE A 22 9.63 19.96 20.25
CA PHE A 22 10.27 19.18 19.20
C PHE A 22 9.99 17.67 19.35
N LYS A 23 9.83 17.17 20.57
CA LYS A 23 9.59 15.74 20.83
C LYS A 23 8.21 15.28 20.37
N VAL A 24 7.21 16.16 20.33
CA VAL A 24 5.84 15.78 19.95
C VAL A 24 5.65 15.70 18.44
N VAL A 25 6.15 16.68 17.68
CA VAL A 25 5.89 16.75 16.22
C VAL A 25 6.82 15.85 15.41
N ASP A 26 8.06 15.69 15.82
CA ASP A 26 9.05 14.90 15.10
C ASP A 26 9.13 13.44 15.58
N GLY A 27 8.71 13.16 16.81
CA GLY A 27 8.68 11.81 17.39
C GLY A 27 7.72 10.88 16.65
N ASP A 28 6.55 11.36 16.28
CA ASP A 28 5.56 10.57 15.54
C ASP A 28 6.05 10.18 14.14
N ARG A 29 6.69 11.12 13.44
CA ARG A 29 7.23 10.86 12.09
C ARG A 29 8.41 9.88 12.13
N LEU A 30 9.28 10.01 13.12
CA LEU A 30 10.39 9.08 13.34
C LEU A 30 9.86 7.69 13.70
N ALA A 31 8.87 7.59 14.59
CA ALA A 31 8.23 6.33 14.95
C ALA A 31 7.56 5.66 13.74
N GLN A 32 6.86 6.43 12.89
CA GLN A 32 6.28 5.92 11.64
C GLN A 32 7.34 5.41 10.68
N ALA A 33 8.48 6.11 10.52
CA ALA A 33 9.57 5.67 9.67
C ALA A 33 10.20 4.37 10.18
N LYS A 34 10.39 4.22 11.49
CA LYS A 34 10.91 2.99 12.13
C LYS A 34 9.93 1.82 12.08
N ALA A 35 8.64 2.07 11.93
CA ALA A 35 7.62 1.03 11.78
C ALA A 35 7.55 0.45 10.35
N VAL A 36 8.26 1.05 9.38
CA VAL A 36 8.33 0.51 8.02
C VAL A 36 9.25 -0.73 8.02
N THR A 37 8.79 -1.81 7.41
CA THR A 37 9.57 -3.04 7.27
C THR A 37 10.42 -3.03 5.98
N ALA A 38 11.55 -3.72 5.99
CA ALA A 38 12.53 -3.70 4.89
C ALA A 38 11.96 -4.21 3.55
N ASP A 39 10.99 -5.12 3.60
CA ASP A 39 10.28 -5.67 2.43
C ASP A 39 9.40 -4.64 1.69
N LYS A 40 9.09 -3.52 2.35
CA LYS A 40 8.30 -2.41 1.79
C LYS A 40 9.17 -1.26 1.26
N LEU A 41 10.47 -1.46 1.19
CA LEU A 41 11.43 -0.44 0.75
C LEU A 41 12.10 -0.84 -0.56
N ALA A 42 12.26 0.13 -1.45
CA ALA A 42 13.10 -0.04 -2.64
C ALA A 42 14.59 -0.10 -2.27
N ASP A 43 14.96 0.58 -1.18
CA ASP A 43 16.32 0.60 -0.62
C ASP A 43 16.25 0.34 0.90
N PRO A 44 16.45 -0.91 1.34
CA PRO A 44 16.44 -1.28 2.76
C PRO A 44 17.52 -0.61 3.61
N GLU A 45 18.65 -0.18 3.01
CA GLU A 45 19.76 0.47 3.73
C GLU A 45 19.32 1.81 4.37
N THR A 46 18.26 2.43 3.83
CA THR A 46 17.67 3.65 4.39
C THR A 46 17.15 3.43 5.82
N LEU A 47 16.55 2.27 6.09
CA LEU A 47 16.07 1.90 7.44
C LEU A 47 17.23 1.65 8.38
N GLU A 48 18.25 0.90 7.93
CA GLU A 48 19.45 0.66 8.74
C GLU A 48 20.18 1.96 9.10
N THR A 49 20.25 2.89 8.16
CA THR A 49 20.84 4.22 8.39
C THR A 49 20.05 4.99 9.44
N LEU A 50 18.71 4.95 9.37
CA LEU A 50 17.84 5.58 10.35
C LEU A 50 18.05 4.99 11.75
N ASP A 51 18.11 3.65 11.85
CA ASP A 51 18.28 2.95 13.13
C ASP A 51 19.64 3.25 13.76
N LYS A 52 20.73 3.19 12.99
CA LYS A 52 22.06 3.56 13.45
C LYS A 52 22.12 5.01 13.97
N LEU A 53 21.50 5.96 13.27
CA LEU A 53 21.43 7.34 13.72
C LEU A 53 20.57 7.50 14.99
N ALA A 54 19.43 6.80 15.06
CA ALA A 54 18.55 6.83 16.21
C ALA A 54 19.25 6.27 17.46
N GLU A 55 19.99 5.17 17.33
CA GLU A 55 20.78 4.58 18.40
C GLU A 55 21.91 5.53 18.85
N GLN A 56 22.69 6.07 17.89
CA GLN A 56 23.77 7.02 18.18
C GLN A 56 23.29 8.26 18.94
N TYR A 57 22.05 8.70 18.71
CA TYR A 57 21.50 9.91 19.34
C TYR A 57 20.56 9.62 20.49
N SER A 58 20.34 8.37 20.85
CA SER A 58 19.54 7.97 22.03
C SER A 58 20.25 8.26 23.35
N GLU A 59 21.59 8.27 23.35
CA GLU A 59 22.40 8.62 24.50
C GLU A 59 22.28 10.14 24.78
N GLY A 60 21.47 10.47 25.80
CA GLY A 60 21.22 11.86 26.20
C GLY A 60 22.48 12.50 26.74
N GLU A 61 22.86 13.66 26.23
CA GLU A 61 23.92 14.50 26.80
C GLU A 61 23.44 15.15 28.11
N ARG A 62 24.25 15.10 29.14
CA ARG A 62 23.91 15.74 30.42
C ARG A 62 23.86 17.26 30.24
N ILE A 63 22.69 17.82 30.51
CA ILE A 63 22.48 19.27 30.52
C ILE A 63 23.10 19.82 31.80
N PRO A 64 24.05 20.78 31.74
CA PRO A 64 24.64 21.37 32.93
C PRO A 64 23.58 22.13 33.75
N ALA A 65 23.66 22.03 35.08
CA ALA A 65 22.77 22.76 35.96
C ALA A 65 23.01 24.26 35.82
N CYS A 66 21.95 25.08 35.85
CA CYS A 66 22.01 26.55 35.81
C CYS A 66 22.29 27.16 37.20
N ALA A 67 23.31 26.64 37.88
CA ALA A 67 23.71 27.13 39.22
C ALA A 67 24.93 28.04 39.09
N ALA A 68 24.78 29.19 38.41
CA ALA A 68 25.86 30.19 38.32
C ALA A 68 25.82 31.13 39.51
N THR A 69 26.95 31.26 40.20
CA THR A 69 27.15 32.16 41.35
C THR A 69 27.79 33.50 40.97
N ASP A 70 28.35 33.58 39.76
CA ASP A 70 29.02 34.77 39.22
C ASP A 70 28.85 34.86 37.70
N THR A 71 29.21 36.00 37.11
CA THR A 71 29.03 36.28 35.68
C THR A 71 29.89 35.39 34.78
N GLU A 72 31.08 34.99 35.23
CA GLU A 72 32.00 34.16 34.45
C GLU A 72 31.42 32.73 34.30
N THR A 73 30.98 32.14 35.40
CA THR A 73 30.32 30.84 35.46
C THR A 73 29.01 30.82 34.63
N ALA A 74 28.24 31.93 34.70
CA ALA A 74 27.04 32.10 33.88
C ALA A 74 27.35 32.08 32.38
N ASN A 75 28.37 32.85 31.96
CA ASN A 75 28.78 32.89 30.55
C ASN A 75 29.31 31.52 30.04
N ALA A 76 30.13 30.86 30.88
CA ALA A 76 30.65 29.53 30.56
C ALA A 76 29.50 28.49 30.41
N THR A 77 28.51 28.55 31.30
CA THR A 77 27.31 27.65 31.23
C THR A 77 26.48 27.95 29.99
N THR A 78 26.25 29.23 29.67
CA THR A 78 25.53 29.64 28.46
C THR A 78 26.21 29.14 27.19
N SER A 79 27.54 29.26 27.10
CA SER A 79 28.31 28.77 25.96
C SER A 79 28.19 27.23 25.78
N LYS A 80 28.20 26.48 26.90
CA LYS A 80 28.00 25.03 26.88
C LYS A 80 26.57 24.67 26.41
N LEU A 81 25.55 25.36 26.90
CA LEU A 81 24.17 25.16 26.51
C LEU A 81 23.96 25.42 25.01
N GLN A 82 24.55 26.51 24.49
CA GLN A 82 24.50 26.81 23.04
C GLN A 82 25.18 25.73 22.19
N ALA A 83 26.31 25.19 22.66
CA ALA A 83 26.98 24.07 21.96
C ALA A 83 26.12 22.81 21.95
N ILE A 84 25.47 22.46 23.06
CA ILE A 84 24.54 21.35 23.19
C ILE A 84 23.32 21.53 22.25
N GLU A 85 22.72 22.73 22.26
CA GLU A 85 21.60 23.07 21.39
C GLU A 85 21.97 22.91 19.92
N LYS A 86 23.11 23.45 19.49
CA LYS A 86 23.61 23.32 18.12
C LYS A 86 23.79 21.85 17.71
N LYS A 87 24.35 21.04 18.61
CA LYS A 87 24.54 19.59 18.40
C LYS A 87 23.20 18.88 18.26
N HIS A 88 22.25 19.12 19.16
CA HIS A 88 20.92 18.51 19.10
C HIS A 88 20.16 18.91 17.84
N THR A 89 20.19 20.19 17.46
CA THR A 89 19.56 20.67 16.22
C THR A 89 20.16 19.98 14.99
N GLY A 90 21.49 19.81 14.96
CA GLY A 90 22.17 19.09 13.90
C GLY A 90 21.76 17.61 13.85
N ASN A 91 21.69 16.94 14.99
CA ASN A 91 21.29 15.54 15.10
C ASN A 91 19.83 15.33 14.66
N LEU A 92 18.94 16.21 15.11
CA LEU A 92 17.53 16.19 14.71
C LEU A 92 17.37 16.37 13.19
N SER A 93 18.14 17.28 12.59
CA SER A 93 18.14 17.47 11.14
C SER A 93 18.56 16.21 10.39
N ARG A 94 19.58 15.49 10.88
CA ARG A 94 20.03 14.21 10.30
C ARG A 94 18.97 13.12 10.42
N LEU A 95 18.34 12.98 11.60
CA LEU A 95 17.24 12.02 11.80
C LEU A 95 16.05 12.32 10.90
N LYS A 96 15.65 13.58 10.75
CA LYS A 96 14.58 13.99 9.83
C LYS A 96 14.89 13.62 8.38
N LYS A 97 16.14 13.85 7.97
CA LYS A 97 16.59 13.49 6.61
C LYS A 97 16.55 11.98 6.41
N ALA A 98 17.04 11.19 7.38
CA ALA A 98 17.03 9.74 7.30
C ALA A 98 15.58 9.18 7.30
N ALA A 99 14.69 9.69 8.15
CA ALA A 99 13.27 9.32 8.12
C ALA A 99 12.61 9.68 6.78
N GLY A 100 12.96 10.83 6.21
CA GLY A 100 12.51 11.23 4.87
C GLY A 100 12.99 10.28 3.77
N ALA A 101 14.22 9.76 3.88
CA ALA A 101 14.75 8.77 2.95
C ALA A 101 13.96 7.44 3.01
N VAL A 102 13.60 6.97 4.22
CA VAL A 102 12.76 5.78 4.39
C VAL A 102 11.39 5.96 3.71
N PHE A 103 10.71 7.09 3.90
CA PHE A 103 9.43 7.34 3.21
C PHE A 103 9.58 7.45 1.70
N SER A 104 10.67 8.05 1.21
CA SER A 104 10.93 8.13 -0.23
C SER A 104 11.20 6.74 -0.83
N SER A 105 11.93 5.89 -0.11
CA SER A 105 12.21 4.51 -0.50
C SER A 105 10.92 3.67 -0.52
N ARG A 106 10.02 3.84 0.47
CA ARG A 106 8.71 3.18 0.51
C ARG A 106 7.83 3.59 -0.66
N LEU A 107 7.76 4.88 -0.95
CA LEU A 107 7.03 5.37 -2.12
C LEU A 107 7.62 4.82 -3.43
N ALA A 108 8.94 4.77 -3.57
CA ALA A 108 9.58 4.21 -4.75
C ALA A 108 9.22 2.73 -4.94
N HIS A 109 9.21 1.94 -3.87
CA HIS A 109 8.77 0.55 -3.89
C HIS A 109 7.31 0.40 -4.35
N THR A 110 6.40 1.22 -3.80
CA THR A 110 4.97 1.20 -4.18
C THR A 110 4.79 1.58 -5.65
N VAL A 111 5.52 2.58 -6.14
CA VAL A 111 5.52 2.97 -7.56
C VAL A 111 5.98 1.80 -8.44
N GLU A 112 7.09 1.16 -8.09
CA GLU A 112 7.62 0.01 -8.84
C GLU A 112 6.63 -1.16 -8.90
N GLN A 113 5.98 -1.48 -7.78
CA GLN A 113 4.91 -2.49 -7.74
C GLN A 113 3.73 -2.10 -8.64
N GLY A 114 3.30 -0.84 -8.60
CA GLY A 114 2.25 -0.31 -9.45
C GLY A 114 2.60 -0.42 -10.94
N GLU A 115 3.82 -0.06 -11.33
CA GLU A 115 4.30 -0.16 -12.71
C GLU A 115 4.36 -1.61 -13.21
N ARG A 116 4.82 -2.54 -12.36
CA ARG A 116 4.81 -3.98 -12.69
C ARG A 116 3.38 -4.49 -12.90
N LEU A 117 2.45 -4.14 -12.00
CA LEU A 117 1.05 -4.53 -12.14
C LEU A 117 0.41 -3.90 -13.38
N TYR A 118 0.65 -2.62 -13.63
CA TYR A 118 0.16 -1.94 -14.84
C TYR A 118 0.60 -2.67 -16.11
N SER A 119 1.89 -3.03 -16.20
CA SER A 119 2.44 -3.73 -17.37
C SER A 119 1.91 -5.16 -17.49
N SER A 120 1.82 -5.89 -16.38
CA SER A 120 1.41 -7.31 -16.39
C SER A 120 -0.10 -7.51 -16.57
N SER A 121 -0.91 -6.49 -16.33
CA SER A 121 -2.37 -6.54 -16.42
C SER A 121 -2.96 -6.20 -17.79
N GLU A 122 -2.12 -5.91 -18.78
CA GLU A 122 -2.57 -5.59 -20.14
C GLU A 122 -3.39 -6.74 -20.76
N GLY A 123 -4.60 -6.41 -21.22
CA GLY A 123 -5.55 -7.37 -21.78
C GLY A 123 -6.17 -8.37 -20.78
N LYS A 124 -5.80 -8.29 -19.48
CA LYS A 124 -6.26 -9.21 -18.44
C LYS A 124 -7.32 -8.62 -17.50
N VAL A 125 -7.64 -7.35 -17.65
CA VAL A 125 -8.66 -6.68 -16.84
C VAL A 125 -10.03 -6.75 -17.51
N GLN A 126 -11.07 -6.78 -16.69
CA GLN A 126 -12.47 -6.64 -17.15
C GLN A 126 -12.77 -5.20 -17.59
N ASP A 127 -12.14 -4.22 -16.93
CA ASP A 127 -12.33 -2.80 -17.16
C ASP A 127 -10.98 -2.07 -17.26
N GLU A 128 -10.68 -1.53 -18.44
CA GLU A 128 -9.45 -0.76 -18.70
C GLU A 128 -9.39 0.56 -17.92
N TYR A 129 -10.50 1.06 -17.40
CA TYR A 129 -10.52 2.25 -16.54
C TYR A 129 -9.71 2.03 -15.25
N SER A 130 -9.73 0.82 -14.70
CA SER A 130 -8.93 0.49 -13.52
C SER A 130 -7.42 0.64 -13.76
N ARG A 131 -6.93 0.23 -14.94
CA ARG A 131 -5.53 0.43 -15.36
C ARG A 131 -5.21 1.90 -15.58
N ALA A 132 -6.11 2.64 -16.24
CA ALA A 132 -5.92 4.08 -16.43
C ALA A 132 -5.83 4.85 -15.10
N LEU A 133 -6.64 4.46 -14.10
CA LEU A 133 -6.59 5.01 -12.75
C LEU A 133 -5.25 4.70 -12.08
N LEU A 134 -4.74 3.48 -12.19
CA LEU A 134 -3.44 3.08 -11.65
C LEU A 134 -2.33 3.93 -12.27
N ARG A 135 -2.31 4.10 -13.60
CA ARG A 135 -1.32 4.94 -14.28
C ARG A 135 -1.36 6.39 -13.79
N ALA A 136 -2.55 6.98 -13.68
CA ALA A 136 -2.72 8.34 -13.19
C ALA A 136 -2.26 8.52 -11.72
N SER A 137 -2.41 7.49 -10.88
CA SER A 137 -1.95 7.49 -9.49
C SER A 137 -0.42 7.38 -9.41
N ILE A 138 0.21 6.56 -10.25
CA ILE A 138 1.66 6.43 -10.39
C ILE A 138 2.28 7.77 -10.80
N ASP A 139 1.72 8.43 -11.81
CA ASP A 139 2.23 9.72 -12.31
C ASP A 139 2.17 10.82 -11.25
N LYS A 140 1.16 10.77 -10.36
CA LYS A 140 1.03 11.69 -9.21
C LYS A 140 1.93 11.32 -8.04
N ARG A 141 2.50 10.12 -8.01
CA ARG A 141 3.30 9.55 -6.92
C ARG A 141 2.56 9.62 -5.57
N ASP A 142 1.25 9.39 -5.57
CA ASP A 142 0.43 9.31 -4.37
C ASP A 142 0.37 7.84 -3.91
N GLU A 143 1.10 7.52 -2.85
CA GLU A 143 1.26 6.16 -2.34
C GLU A 143 -0.10 5.49 -2.03
N LYS A 144 -1.00 6.21 -1.36
CA LYS A 144 -2.32 5.69 -1.04
C LYS A 144 -3.17 5.47 -2.28
N ALA A 145 -3.17 6.43 -3.20
CA ALA A 145 -3.93 6.31 -4.44
C ALA A 145 -3.39 5.18 -5.33
N ILE A 146 -2.07 4.91 -5.32
CA ILE A 146 -1.47 3.78 -6.04
C ILE A 146 -1.97 2.47 -5.42
N ALA A 147 -1.92 2.30 -4.10
CA ALA A 147 -2.40 1.10 -3.42
C ALA A 147 -3.88 0.85 -3.71
N ASP A 148 -4.73 1.85 -3.53
CA ASP A 148 -6.18 1.76 -3.81
C ASP A 148 -6.46 1.41 -5.30
N ALA A 149 -5.63 1.89 -6.23
CA ALA A 149 -5.76 1.61 -7.65
C ALA A 149 -5.26 0.20 -8.00
N MET A 150 -4.20 -0.29 -7.36
CA MET A 150 -3.71 -1.67 -7.51
C MET A 150 -4.78 -2.68 -7.09
N ASP A 151 -5.47 -2.44 -5.99
CA ASP A 151 -6.59 -3.29 -5.54
C ASP A 151 -7.71 -3.35 -6.58
N LYS A 152 -8.05 -2.23 -7.21
CA LYS A 152 -9.06 -2.18 -8.29
C LYS A 152 -8.62 -2.94 -9.53
N VAL A 153 -7.34 -2.86 -9.91
CA VAL A 153 -6.80 -3.62 -11.05
C VAL A 153 -6.87 -5.12 -10.76
N ASN A 154 -6.46 -5.56 -9.56
CA ASN A 154 -6.54 -6.95 -9.16
C ASN A 154 -7.99 -7.47 -9.16
N ALA A 155 -8.93 -6.72 -8.58
CA ALA A 155 -10.36 -7.07 -8.62
C ALA A 155 -10.90 -7.16 -10.06
N SER A 156 -10.43 -6.30 -10.97
CA SER A 156 -10.80 -6.32 -12.37
C SER A 156 -10.23 -7.54 -13.12
N ILE A 157 -9.02 -7.98 -12.76
CA ILE A 157 -8.41 -9.23 -13.28
C ILE A 157 -9.22 -10.44 -12.82
N ASP A 158 -9.56 -10.51 -11.52
CA ASP A 158 -10.34 -11.61 -10.95
C ASP A 158 -11.72 -11.71 -11.59
N ALA A 159 -12.39 -10.58 -11.79
CA ALA A 159 -13.69 -10.52 -12.47
C ALA A 159 -13.62 -11.03 -13.91
N LYS A 160 -12.58 -10.65 -14.67
CA LYS A 160 -12.37 -11.14 -16.03
C LYS A 160 -12.09 -12.63 -16.06
N THR A 161 -11.23 -13.12 -15.20
CA THR A 161 -10.89 -14.54 -15.10
C THR A 161 -12.14 -15.37 -14.86
N LYS A 162 -12.98 -14.94 -13.89
CA LYS A 162 -14.24 -15.61 -13.59
C LYS A 162 -15.21 -15.60 -14.78
N ALA A 163 -15.36 -14.47 -15.47
CA ALA A 163 -16.22 -14.36 -16.64
C ALA A 163 -15.72 -15.25 -17.80
N ASP A 164 -14.41 -15.34 -17.99
CA ASP A 164 -13.82 -16.19 -19.03
C ASP A 164 -14.00 -17.69 -18.71
N GLU A 165 -13.89 -18.08 -17.43
CA GLU A 165 -14.18 -19.47 -16.97
C GLU A 165 -15.66 -19.81 -17.14
N GLU A 166 -16.58 -18.93 -16.76
CA GLU A 166 -18.02 -19.12 -16.93
C GLU A 166 -18.39 -19.27 -18.41
N ARG A 167 -17.82 -18.41 -19.27
CA ARG A 167 -18.04 -18.52 -20.74
C ARG A 167 -17.54 -19.84 -21.27
N LYS A 168 -16.33 -20.28 -20.89
CA LYS A 168 -15.77 -21.56 -21.31
C LYS A 168 -16.65 -22.74 -20.89
N ALA A 169 -17.13 -22.74 -19.64
CA ALA A 169 -18.05 -23.76 -19.15
C ALA A 169 -19.38 -23.79 -19.95
N GLN A 170 -19.91 -22.61 -20.30
CA GLN A 170 -21.11 -22.51 -21.14
C GLN A 170 -20.87 -23.03 -22.56
N GLU A 171 -19.72 -22.70 -23.16
CA GLU A 171 -19.34 -23.20 -24.49
C GLU A 171 -19.17 -24.72 -24.48
N GLU A 172 -18.52 -25.29 -23.46
CA GLU A 172 -18.39 -26.75 -23.29
C GLU A 172 -19.73 -27.44 -23.09
N ALA A 173 -20.62 -26.87 -22.27
CA ALA A 173 -21.98 -27.42 -22.07
C ALA A 173 -22.80 -27.34 -23.34
N ALA A 174 -22.73 -26.26 -24.11
CA ALA A 174 -23.43 -26.12 -25.39
C ALA A 174 -22.91 -27.13 -26.44
N ALA A 175 -21.59 -27.32 -26.50
CA ALA A 175 -20.99 -28.32 -27.39
C ALA A 175 -21.42 -29.76 -27.04
N ALA A 176 -21.47 -30.10 -25.75
CA ALA A 176 -21.95 -31.39 -25.27
C ALA A 176 -23.43 -31.62 -25.62
N ALA A 177 -24.28 -30.61 -25.44
CA ALA A 177 -25.69 -30.67 -25.81
C ALA A 177 -25.91 -30.85 -27.34
N ALA A 178 -25.10 -30.14 -28.15
CA ALA A 178 -25.15 -30.29 -29.61
C ALA A 178 -24.72 -31.68 -30.06
N ALA A 179 -23.70 -32.29 -29.45
CA ALA A 179 -23.25 -33.64 -29.74
C ALA A 179 -24.33 -34.69 -29.37
N GLN A 180 -25.04 -34.50 -28.25
CA GLN A 180 -26.15 -35.37 -27.87
C GLN A 180 -27.35 -35.26 -28.83
N ALA A 181 -27.67 -34.06 -29.31
CA ALA A 181 -28.75 -33.84 -30.27
C ALA A 181 -28.50 -34.54 -31.64
N GLN A 182 -27.23 -34.63 -32.06
CA GLN A 182 -26.84 -35.31 -33.27
C GLN A 182 -26.83 -36.84 -33.15
N SER A 183 -26.73 -37.38 -31.94
CA SER A 183 -26.71 -38.82 -31.66
C SER A 183 -28.10 -39.42 -31.43
N THR A 184 -29.17 -38.62 -31.38
CA THR A 184 -30.54 -39.11 -31.29
C THR A 184 -30.97 -39.62 -32.64
N PRO A 185 -31.32 -40.94 -32.82
CA PRO A 185 -31.81 -41.47 -34.11
C PRO A 185 -33.08 -40.72 -34.47
N ALA A 186 -33.17 -40.34 -35.76
CA ALA A 186 -34.40 -39.74 -36.27
C ALA A 186 -35.59 -40.64 -35.96
N PRO A 187 -36.75 -40.12 -35.51
CA PRO A 187 -37.93 -40.94 -35.29
C PRO A 187 -38.27 -41.63 -36.59
N GLN A 188 -38.22 -42.96 -36.58
CA GLN A 188 -38.65 -43.75 -37.70
C GLN A 188 -40.12 -43.41 -38.01
N GLN A 189 -40.34 -42.69 -39.09
CA GLN A 189 -41.70 -42.55 -39.65
C GLN A 189 -42.21 -43.98 -40.02
N TYR A 190 -43.02 -44.49 -39.13
CA TYR A 190 -43.85 -45.66 -39.50
C TYR A 190 -44.77 -45.22 -40.62
N SER A 191 -44.43 -45.64 -41.86
CA SER A 191 -45.31 -45.54 -43.02
C SER A 191 -46.47 -46.49 -42.78
N TYR A 192 -47.59 -45.95 -42.36
CA TYR A 192 -48.84 -46.64 -42.28
C TYR A 192 -49.34 -46.85 -43.76
N THR A 193 -49.15 -48.03 -44.36
CA THR A 193 -49.82 -48.44 -45.57
C THR A 193 -51.22 -48.89 -45.25
N PRO A 194 -52.25 -48.17 -45.66
CA PRO A 194 -53.62 -48.72 -45.56
C PRO A 194 -53.77 -49.87 -46.54
N SER A 195 -53.88 -51.10 -45.99
CA SER A 195 -54.35 -52.30 -46.78
C SER A 195 -55.74 -52.03 -47.25
N GLY A 196 -55.86 -51.75 -48.52
CA GLY A 196 -57.14 -51.77 -49.24
C GLY A 196 -57.66 -53.17 -49.32
N SER A 197 -58.75 -53.47 -48.62
CA SER A 197 -59.61 -54.68 -48.92
C SER A 197 -60.66 -54.32 -49.97
N ALA A 198 -60.38 -54.73 -51.15
CA ALA A 198 -61.42 -54.92 -52.18
C ALA A 198 -62.19 -56.21 -51.89
N SER A 199 -63.44 -56.09 -51.73
CA SER A 199 -64.41 -57.20 -51.96
C SER A 199 -65.63 -56.52 -52.53
N GLY A 200 -65.94 -56.65 -53.67
CA GLY A 200 -66.22 -57.69 -54.59
C GLY A 200 -67.61 -58.35 -54.45
N SER A 201 -68.39 -58.24 -55.47
CA SER A 201 -69.52 -59.07 -55.82
C SER A 201 -70.85 -58.84 -55.11
N GLY A 202 -71.90 -58.76 -55.79
CA GLY A 202 -72.48 -59.38 -56.91
C GLY A 202 -73.95 -59.22 -56.88
N SER A 203 -74.40 -59.23 -58.08
CA SER A 203 -75.57 -59.84 -58.58
C SER A 203 -76.96 -59.68 -57.94
N GLY A 204 -77.85 -59.24 -58.76
CA GLY A 204 -79.28 -59.48 -58.68
C GLY A 204 -80.05 -58.47 -59.53
#